data_cb48d9fdc4faeec1e6a220a6ff483677
#
_entry.id   cb48d9fdc4faeec1e6a220a6ff483677
#
_cell.length_a   1.000
_cell.length_b   1.000
_cell.length_c   1.000
_cell.angle_alpha   90.00
_cell.angle_beta   90.00
_cell.angle_gamma   90.00
#
_symmetry.space_group_name_H-M   'P 1'
#
loop_
_entity.id
_entity.type
_entity.pdbx_description
1 polymer ?
#
loop_
_entity_poly.entity_id
_entity_poly.type
_entity_poly.pdbx_seq_one_letter_code
_entity_poly.pdbx_strand_id
1 'polypeptide(L)'
;MGYTTNWEVLVPEIAKSVELSSDFKSAVVTLRKGMKWSDGNKYSADDVLFWYEDIVQNQDLPNMPRQLAPGGMTVNIEKINEYQVKFRFENPFPSFALALARFSSGFPMAPQHYLEKWHIKYNKDAEVIAKEEGFNSWIDAFVFHYNGQTGQNDFDINMPVLKPWKLTRIDEFGNKFYERNPYYWKVDTEGNQLPYIDRQVRLIVSEPEVVKLKVQSGEIDYGFYNLRVENLPILKAGEEKGDYKTILWPAAQGSMQEN
;
A
#
# COMPACT_ATOMS: atom_id res chain seq x y z
N MET A 1 1.93 -5.92 9.69
CA MET A 1 0.88 -6.90 10.09
C MET A 1 -0.14 -6.97 8.98
N GLY A 2 -0.79 -8.08 8.83
CA GLY A 2 -1.89 -8.32 7.90
C GLY A 2 -2.90 -9.30 8.52
N TYR A 3 -3.90 -9.69 7.74
CA TYR A 3 -4.88 -10.70 8.15
C TYR A 3 -4.72 -11.97 7.33
N THR A 4 -5.14 -13.10 7.90
CA THR A 4 -5.42 -14.31 7.11
C THR A 4 -6.50 -14.04 6.06
N THR A 5 -6.60 -14.89 5.06
CA THR A 5 -7.55 -14.74 3.94
C THR A 5 -9.01 -14.60 4.39
N ASN A 6 -9.38 -15.22 5.51
CA ASN A 6 -10.72 -15.10 6.12
C ASN A 6 -10.85 -13.95 7.13
N TRP A 7 -9.86 -13.10 7.29
CA TRP A 7 -9.81 -11.94 8.18
C TRP A 7 -9.93 -12.25 9.68
N GLU A 8 -9.70 -13.48 10.09
CA GLU A 8 -9.88 -13.90 11.49
C GLU A 8 -8.63 -13.72 12.34
N VAL A 9 -7.45 -13.88 11.75
CA VAL A 9 -6.20 -13.91 12.49
C VAL A 9 -5.22 -12.85 11.95
N LEU A 10 -4.61 -12.10 12.86
CA LEU A 10 -3.48 -11.22 12.53
C LEU A 10 -2.22 -12.03 12.27
N VAL A 11 -1.58 -11.76 11.16
CA VAL A 11 -0.34 -12.43 10.74
C VAL A 11 0.78 -11.44 10.50
N PRO A 12 2.05 -11.84 10.73
CA PRO A 12 3.21 -11.06 10.34
C PRO A 12 3.24 -10.84 8.83
N GLU A 13 3.46 -9.59 8.44
CA GLU A 13 3.66 -9.17 7.04
C GLU A 13 5.06 -8.54 6.91
N ILE A 14 5.16 -7.30 6.46
CA ILE A 14 6.41 -6.52 6.42
C ILE A 14 7.05 -6.45 7.81
N ALA A 15 6.24 -6.21 8.85
CA ALA A 15 6.69 -6.39 10.22
C ALA A 15 6.74 -7.89 10.56
N LYS A 16 7.90 -8.35 11.02
CA LYS A 16 8.10 -9.70 11.53
C LYS A 16 7.37 -9.92 12.86
N SER A 17 7.42 -8.92 13.74
CA SER A 17 6.71 -8.93 15.02
C SER A 17 6.30 -7.52 15.45
N VAL A 18 5.30 -7.45 16.31
CA VAL A 18 4.88 -6.25 17.04
C VAL A 18 4.72 -6.63 18.50
N GLU A 19 5.52 -6.04 19.37
CA GLU A 19 5.58 -6.34 20.79
C GLU A 19 5.13 -5.10 21.58
N LEU A 20 3.96 -5.19 22.22
CA LEU A 20 3.41 -4.13 23.05
C LEU A 20 4.00 -4.18 24.46
N SER A 21 4.25 -3.00 25.06
CA SER A 21 4.54 -2.89 26.49
C SER A 21 3.33 -3.28 27.33
N SER A 22 3.55 -3.65 28.59
CA SER A 22 2.48 -4.07 29.51
C SER A 22 1.45 -2.98 29.81
N ASP A 23 1.84 -1.72 29.71
CA ASP A 23 0.97 -0.54 29.86
C ASP A 23 0.32 -0.09 28.54
N PHE A 24 0.62 -0.78 27.43
CA PHE A 24 0.17 -0.43 26.07
C PHE A 24 0.56 0.99 25.61
N LYS A 25 1.53 1.63 26.26
CA LYS A 25 2.02 2.95 25.88
C LYS A 25 3.21 2.92 24.91
N SER A 26 3.72 1.76 24.59
CA SER A 26 4.69 1.61 23.51
C SER A 26 4.60 0.27 22.81
N ALA A 27 5.15 0.23 21.59
CA ALA A 27 5.31 -1.00 20.84
C ALA A 27 6.66 -1.02 20.12
N VAL A 28 7.31 -2.17 20.12
CA VAL A 28 8.49 -2.42 19.28
C VAL A 28 8.04 -3.17 18.05
N VAL A 29 8.30 -2.60 16.88
CA VAL A 29 8.05 -3.22 15.58
C VAL A 29 9.37 -3.70 15.04
N THR A 30 9.49 -5.01 14.81
CA THR A 30 10.66 -5.63 14.19
C THR A 30 10.40 -5.88 12.72
N LEU A 31 11.20 -5.29 11.85
CA LEU A 31 11.16 -5.49 10.41
C LEU A 31 11.82 -6.82 10.01
N ARG A 32 11.51 -7.33 8.83
CA ARG A 32 12.20 -8.51 8.28
C ARG A 32 13.57 -8.08 7.75
N LYS A 33 14.62 -8.78 8.16
CA LYS A 33 15.97 -8.58 7.62
C LYS A 33 16.03 -9.02 6.15
N GLY A 34 16.79 -8.29 5.35
CA GLY A 34 17.04 -8.64 3.95
C GLY A 34 15.92 -8.22 2.99
N MET A 35 14.87 -7.56 3.46
CA MET A 35 13.87 -6.98 2.57
C MET A 35 14.48 -5.91 1.67
N LYS A 36 14.02 -5.89 0.43
CA LYS A 36 14.45 -4.93 -0.60
C LYS A 36 13.26 -4.29 -1.26
N TRP A 37 13.44 -3.05 -1.67
CA TRP A 37 12.59 -2.39 -2.63
C TRP A 37 12.69 -3.06 -4.01
N SER A 38 11.75 -2.77 -4.90
CA SER A 38 11.69 -3.38 -6.25
C SER A 38 12.85 -2.99 -7.18
N ASP A 39 13.65 -2.01 -6.79
CA ASP A 39 14.88 -1.59 -7.45
C ASP A 39 16.14 -2.24 -6.86
N GLY A 40 16.00 -3.06 -5.83
CA GLY A 40 17.08 -3.79 -5.16
C GLY A 40 17.69 -3.10 -3.95
N ASN A 41 17.34 -1.83 -3.69
CA ASN A 41 17.77 -1.12 -2.49
C ASN A 41 17.15 -1.74 -1.22
N LYS A 42 17.89 -1.69 -0.11
CA LYS A 42 17.42 -2.27 1.16
C LYS A 42 16.23 -1.48 1.73
N TYR A 43 15.30 -2.19 2.36
CA TYR A 43 14.27 -1.61 3.23
C TYR A 43 14.69 -1.73 4.69
N SER A 44 14.62 -0.63 5.44
CA SER A 44 15.10 -0.58 6.81
C SER A 44 14.27 0.37 7.69
N ALA A 45 14.68 0.52 8.95
CA ALA A 45 14.10 1.48 9.87
C ALA A 45 14.29 2.94 9.43
N ASP A 46 15.28 3.22 8.56
CA ASP A 46 15.50 4.57 8.03
C ASP A 46 14.34 5.00 7.12
N ASP A 47 13.79 4.10 6.29
CA ASP A 47 12.60 4.38 5.49
C ASP A 47 11.37 4.65 6.36
N VAL A 48 11.26 3.97 7.51
CA VAL A 48 10.17 4.22 8.48
C VAL A 48 10.32 5.58 9.13
N LEU A 49 11.55 5.97 9.52
CA LEU A 49 11.82 7.28 10.12
C LEU A 49 11.61 8.40 9.09
N PHE A 50 12.10 8.24 7.86
CA PHE A 50 11.87 9.20 6.78
C PHE A 50 10.37 9.43 6.58
N TRP A 51 9.58 8.34 6.49
CA TRP A 51 8.12 8.46 6.37
C TRP A 51 7.51 9.23 7.55
N TYR A 52 7.94 8.97 8.77
CA TYR A 52 7.39 9.63 9.95
C TYR A 52 7.82 11.09 10.07
N GLU A 53 9.12 11.36 10.00
CA GLU A 53 9.69 12.70 10.26
C GLU A 53 9.47 13.65 9.08
N ASP A 54 9.68 13.16 7.85
CA ASP A 54 9.74 14.01 6.68
C ASP A 54 8.42 14.01 5.85
N ILE A 55 7.52 13.07 6.11
CA ILE A 55 6.20 13.04 5.45
C ILE A 55 5.09 13.33 6.46
N VAL A 56 4.97 12.51 7.51
CA VAL A 56 3.84 12.64 8.46
C VAL A 56 3.92 13.91 9.29
N GLN A 57 5.11 14.26 9.79
CA GLN A 57 5.32 15.47 10.60
C GLN A 57 5.54 16.74 9.77
N ASN A 58 5.81 16.62 8.49
CA ASN A 58 6.05 17.75 7.61
C ASN A 58 4.77 18.56 7.39
N GLN A 59 4.77 19.83 7.83
CA GLN A 59 3.61 20.70 7.72
C GLN A 59 3.42 21.27 6.31
N ASP A 60 4.45 21.25 5.47
CA ASP A 60 4.39 21.72 4.09
C ASP A 60 3.69 20.73 3.16
N LEU A 61 3.67 19.42 3.53
CA LEU A 61 3.04 18.37 2.73
C LEU A 61 1.53 18.30 3.04
N PRO A 62 0.65 18.62 2.06
CA PRO A 62 -0.79 18.58 2.24
C PRO A 62 -1.32 17.13 2.26
N ASN A 63 -2.42 16.92 2.96
CA ASN A 63 -3.22 15.67 2.90
C ASN A 63 -2.47 14.37 3.21
N MET A 64 -1.32 14.44 3.86
CA MET A 64 -0.61 13.23 4.30
C MET A 64 -1.32 12.63 5.53
N PRO A 65 -1.33 11.29 5.68
CA PRO A 65 -1.93 10.64 6.84
C PRO A 65 -1.16 11.05 8.11
N ARG A 66 -1.70 12.00 8.86
CA ARG A 66 -1.09 12.51 10.11
C ARG A 66 -1.59 11.79 11.35
N GLN A 67 -2.63 10.99 11.21
CA GLN A 67 -3.21 10.23 12.31
C GLN A 67 -2.74 8.78 12.27
N LEU A 68 -1.78 8.47 13.13
CA LEU A 68 -1.26 7.11 13.34
C LEU A 68 -2.08 6.33 14.37
N ALA A 69 -2.96 7.01 15.08
CA ALA A 69 -3.74 6.43 16.17
C ALA A 69 -5.13 7.06 16.27
N PRO A 70 -6.11 6.36 16.87
CA PRO A 70 -7.46 6.87 17.06
C PRO A 70 -7.50 8.17 17.84
N GLY A 71 -8.46 9.05 17.49
CA GLY A 71 -8.70 10.28 18.22
C GLY A 71 -7.61 11.37 18.10
N GLY A 72 -6.72 11.26 17.11
CA GLY A 72 -5.64 12.24 16.93
C GLY A 72 -4.53 12.15 17.98
N MET A 73 -4.42 11.00 18.66
CA MET A 73 -3.40 10.76 19.67
C MET A 73 -2.00 10.93 19.09
N THR A 74 -1.13 11.61 19.82
CA THR A 74 0.28 11.77 19.45
C THR A 74 1.01 10.44 19.49
N VAL A 75 1.71 10.14 18.41
CA VAL A 75 2.60 8.97 18.30
C VAL A 75 3.99 9.48 18.01
N ASN A 76 4.99 8.99 18.75
CA ASN A 76 6.40 9.25 18.48
C ASN A 76 7.06 7.95 18.02
N ILE A 77 7.93 8.03 16.99
CA ILE A 77 8.65 6.87 16.44
C ILE A 77 10.15 7.09 16.62
N GLU A 78 10.82 6.12 17.22
CA GLU A 78 12.26 6.13 17.48
C GLU A 78 12.92 4.91 16.82
N LYS A 79 14.05 5.12 16.16
CA LYS A 79 14.89 4.02 15.66
C LYS A 79 15.63 3.36 16.82
N ILE A 80 15.45 2.06 17.02
CA ILE A 80 16.27 1.28 17.95
C ILE A 80 17.54 0.78 17.24
N ASN A 81 17.37 0.21 16.05
CA ASN A 81 18.46 -0.27 15.18
C ASN A 81 17.95 -0.35 13.72
N GLU A 82 18.78 -0.90 12.83
CA GLU A 82 18.47 -0.99 11.39
C GLU A 82 17.13 -1.69 11.07
N TYR A 83 16.66 -2.59 11.96
CA TYR A 83 15.46 -3.40 11.72
C TYR A 83 14.41 -3.29 12.83
N GLN A 84 14.58 -2.34 13.74
CA GLN A 84 13.63 -2.13 14.84
C GLN A 84 13.33 -0.66 15.04
N VAL A 85 12.04 -0.37 15.16
CA VAL A 85 11.51 0.93 15.53
C VAL A 85 10.61 0.80 16.74
N LYS A 86 10.61 1.81 17.59
CA LYS A 86 9.76 1.91 18.77
C LYS A 86 8.72 3.00 18.56
N PHE A 87 7.47 2.62 18.69
CA PHE A 87 6.34 3.53 18.74
C PHE A 87 6.03 3.86 20.20
N ARG A 88 5.86 5.13 20.51
CA ARG A 88 5.40 5.62 21.81
C ARG A 88 4.06 6.32 21.63
N PHE A 89 3.13 6.01 22.51
CA PHE A 89 1.76 6.51 22.48
C PHE A 89 1.54 7.40 23.70
N GLU A 90 0.87 8.51 23.51
CA GLU A 90 0.44 9.40 24.59
C GLU A 90 -0.49 8.66 25.57
N ASN A 91 -1.44 7.91 25.06
CA ASN A 91 -2.39 7.10 25.80
C ASN A 91 -2.23 5.60 25.47
N PRO A 92 -2.68 4.66 26.33
CA PRO A 92 -2.62 3.24 26.02
C PRO A 92 -3.31 2.89 24.70
N PHE A 93 -2.63 2.12 23.84
CA PHE A 93 -3.14 1.71 22.52
C PHE A 93 -3.05 0.18 22.32
N PRO A 94 -3.90 -0.62 22.98
CA PRO A 94 -3.85 -2.08 22.93
C PRO A 94 -4.15 -2.65 21.53
N SER A 95 -4.92 -1.94 20.69
CA SER A 95 -5.27 -2.35 19.34
C SER A 95 -4.26 -1.91 18.27
N PHE A 96 -3.03 -1.50 18.64
CA PHE A 96 -2.03 -1.00 17.69
C PHE A 96 -1.69 -2.00 16.57
N ALA A 97 -1.50 -3.29 16.90
CA ALA A 97 -1.22 -4.31 15.90
C ALA A 97 -2.37 -4.47 14.88
N LEU A 98 -3.62 -4.32 15.36
CA LEU A 98 -4.82 -4.30 14.52
C LEU A 98 -4.84 -3.06 13.61
N ALA A 99 -4.51 -1.89 14.17
CA ALA A 99 -4.38 -0.66 13.39
C ALA A 99 -3.35 -0.81 12.27
N LEU A 100 -2.17 -1.35 12.55
CA LEU A 100 -1.14 -1.63 11.53
C LEU A 100 -1.64 -2.55 10.41
N ALA A 101 -2.48 -3.53 10.72
CA ALA A 101 -3.04 -4.44 9.72
C ALA A 101 -4.13 -3.78 8.86
N ARG A 102 -4.84 -2.80 9.42
CA ARG A 102 -5.89 -2.04 8.70
C ARG A 102 -5.33 -0.96 7.78
N PHE A 103 -4.19 -0.38 8.13
CA PHE A 103 -3.48 0.59 7.30
C PHE A 103 -2.77 -0.09 6.11
N SER A 104 -3.49 -0.90 5.35
CA SER A 104 -2.94 -1.66 4.23
C SER A 104 -2.44 -0.79 3.06
N SER A 105 -2.69 0.52 3.08
CA SER A 105 -2.41 1.42 1.97
C SER A 105 -1.28 2.42 2.28
N GLY A 106 -0.06 1.93 2.52
CA GLY A 106 1.10 2.82 2.47
C GLY A 106 1.78 3.19 3.78
N PHE A 107 1.46 2.54 4.87
CA PHE A 107 2.15 2.68 6.14
C PHE A 107 3.39 1.79 6.21
N PRO A 108 4.45 2.22 6.69
CA PRO A 108 5.46 3.22 6.36
C PRO A 108 6.29 2.78 5.15
N MET A 109 5.76 2.96 3.97
CA MET A 109 6.40 2.56 2.72
C MET A 109 6.83 3.79 1.92
N ALA A 110 7.90 4.44 2.36
CA ALA A 110 8.49 5.59 1.69
C ALA A 110 9.97 5.31 1.38
N PRO A 111 10.35 4.98 0.13
CA PRO A 111 11.73 4.75 -0.23
C PRO A 111 12.52 6.05 -0.16
N GLN A 112 13.22 6.27 0.96
CA GLN A 112 14.00 7.49 1.19
C GLN A 112 14.95 7.76 0.02
N HIS A 113 15.75 6.75 -0.37
CA HIS A 113 16.77 6.86 -1.43
C HIS A 113 16.22 7.34 -2.78
N TYR A 114 14.92 7.15 -3.02
CA TYR A 114 14.24 7.61 -4.22
C TYR A 114 13.62 8.99 -4.03
N LEU A 115 12.89 9.18 -2.93
CA LEU A 115 12.08 10.36 -2.65
C LEU A 115 12.90 11.59 -2.25
N GLU A 116 14.09 11.40 -1.68
CA GLU A 116 14.97 12.50 -1.28
C GLU A 116 15.36 13.42 -2.45
N LYS A 117 15.29 12.94 -3.69
CA LYS A 117 15.52 13.74 -4.90
C LYS A 117 14.59 14.96 -4.97
N TRP A 118 13.34 14.81 -4.58
CA TRP A 118 12.31 15.86 -4.62
C TRP A 118 12.03 16.50 -3.26
N HIS A 119 12.75 16.13 -2.21
CA HIS A 119 12.50 16.68 -0.87
C HIS A 119 13.51 17.77 -0.53
N ILE A 120 13.03 19.00 -0.27
CA ILE A 120 13.85 20.20 -0.09
C ILE A 120 14.87 20.09 1.05
N LYS A 121 14.61 19.29 2.08
CA LYS A 121 15.54 19.02 3.20
C LYS A 121 16.79 18.27 2.73
N TYR A 122 16.67 17.39 1.75
CA TYR A 122 17.74 16.51 1.27
C TYR A 122 18.39 17.00 -0.02
N ASN A 123 17.61 17.66 -0.87
CA ASN A 123 18.08 18.17 -2.15
C ASN A 123 17.75 19.67 -2.29
N LYS A 124 18.79 20.51 -2.33
CA LYS A 124 18.64 21.96 -2.47
C LYS A 124 18.07 22.36 -3.85
N ASP A 125 18.24 21.48 -4.86
CA ASP A 125 17.75 21.70 -6.21
C ASP A 125 16.35 21.11 -6.44
N ALA A 126 15.69 20.61 -5.39
CA ALA A 126 14.37 19.97 -5.50
C ALA A 126 13.32 20.86 -6.19
N GLU A 127 13.35 22.17 -5.92
CA GLU A 127 12.45 23.14 -6.57
C GLU A 127 12.77 23.32 -8.05
N VAL A 128 14.04 23.30 -8.44
CA VAL A 128 14.48 23.40 -9.85
C VAL A 128 14.07 22.14 -10.61
N ILE A 129 14.37 20.97 -10.05
CA ILE A 129 14.01 19.66 -10.62
C ILE A 129 12.49 19.54 -10.79
N ALA A 130 11.70 19.96 -9.80
CA ALA A 130 10.26 19.95 -9.91
C ALA A 130 9.74 20.76 -11.09
N LYS A 131 10.29 21.96 -11.31
CA LYS A 131 9.92 22.81 -12.46
C LYS A 131 10.37 22.22 -13.79
N GLU A 132 11.54 21.61 -13.88
CA GLU A 132 12.02 20.91 -15.07
C GLU A 132 11.13 19.72 -15.43
N GLU A 133 10.57 19.04 -14.43
CA GLU A 133 9.61 17.94 -14.59
C GLU A 133 8.16 18.43 -14.84
N GLY A 134 7.91 19.76 -14.85
CA GLY A 134 6.61 20.36 -15.15
C GLY A 134 5.70 20.55 -13.94
N PHE A 135 6.19 20.41 -12.73
CA PHE A 135 5.46 20.69 -11.49
C PHE A 135 5.59 22.16 -11.06
N ASN A 136 4.59 22.64 -10.30
CA ASN A 136 4.62 24.03 -9.81
C ASN A 136 5.56 24.22 -8.62
N SER A 137 5.84 23.16 -7.87
CA SER A 137 6.67 23.21 -6.67
C SER A 137 7.30 21.84 -6.37
N TRP A 138 8.32 21.83 -5.49
CA TRP A 138 8.88 20.58 -4.95
C TRP A 138 7.81 19.76 -4.22
N ILE A 139 6.83 20.40 -3.59
CA ILE A 139 5.72 19.73 -2.90
C ILE A 139 4.88 18.94 -3.89
N ASP A 140 4.50 19.55 -5.03
CA ASP A 140 3.69 18.87 -6.05
C ASP A 140 4.44 17.68 -6.65
N ALA A 141 5.73 17.85 -6.94
CA ALA A 141 6.59 16.77 -7.43
C ALA A 141 6.71 15.64 -6.39
N PHE A 142 7.01 15.97 -5.14
CA PHE A 142 7.13 15.00 -4.06
C PHE A 142 5.82 14.22 -3.86
N VAL A 143 4.68 14.89 -3.82
CA VAL A 143 3.37 14.26 -3.69
C VAL A 143 3.09 13.34 -4.87
N PHE A 144 3.40 13.74 -6.09
CA PHE A 144 3.24 12.89 -7.28
C PHE A 144 4.07 11.61 -7.16
N HIS A 145 5.35 11.72 -6.85
CA HIS A 145 6.27 10.58 -6.75
C HIS A 145 5.99 9.68 -5.52
N TYR A 146 5.48 10.24 -4.43
CA TYR A 146 5.11 9.46 -3.23
C TYR A 146 3.75 8.77 -3.36
N ASN A 147 2.77 9.35 -4.07
CA ASN A 147 1.39 8.84 -4.15
C ASN A 147 1.28 7.42 -4.72
N GLY A 148 2.29 6.93 -5.43
CA GLY A 148 2.37 5.55 -5.91
C GLY A 148 2.27 4.50 -4.79
N GLN A 149 2.53 4.85 -3.54
CA GLN A 149 2.43 3.92 -2.42
C GLN A 149 0.99 3.71 -1.93
N THR A 150 0.10 4.66 -2.12
CA THR A 150 -1.28 4.56 -1.64
C THR A 150 -2.14 3.58 -2.46
N GLY A 151 -1.65 3.13 -3.63
CA GLY A 151 -2.29 2.12 -4.47
C GLY A 151 -3.45 2.62 -5.32
N GLN A 152 -3.87 3.89 -5.15
CA GLN A 152 -4.94 4.50 -5.94
C GLN A 152 -4.41 5.38 -7.07
N ASN A 153 -3.26 6.01 -6.90
CA ASN A 153 -2.69 6.99 -7.81
C ASN A 153 -1.24 6.68 -8.18
N ASP A 154 -0.92 5.41 -8.42
CA ASP A 154 0.39 5.01 -8.93
C ASP A 154 0.52 5.41 -10.40
N PHE A 155 1.09 6.57 -10.64
CA PHE A 155 1.41 7.09 -11.98
C PHE A 155 2.91 7.12 -12.26
N ASP A 156 3.74 6.98 -11.23
CA ASP A 156 5.17 6.97 -11.36
C ASP A 156 5.70 5.56 -11.57
N ILE A 157 6.09 5.25 -12.81
CA ILE A 157 6.64 3.95 -13.21
C ILE A 157 8.02 3.66 -12.59
N ASN A 158 8.72 4.69 -12.11
CA ASN A 158 10.04 4.56 -11.51
C ASN A 158 10.01 4.37 -9.99
N MET A 159 8.86 4.59 -9.36
CA MET A 159 8.70 4.50 -7.91
C MET A 159 8.98 3.08 -7.40
N PRO A 160 10.00 2.88 -6.54
CA PRO A 160 10.26 1.58 -5.93
C PRO A 160 9.14 1.16 -4.99
N VAL A 161 8.77 -0.11 -5.01
CA VAL A 161 7.67 -0.65 -4.21
C VAL A 161 8.07 -1.91 -3.44
N LEU A 162 7.40 -2.18 -2.31
CA LEU A 162 7.47 -3.45 -1.58
C LEU A 162 6.34 -4.41 -1.96
N LYS A 163 5.48 -4.01 -2.91
CA LYS A 163 4.32 -4.76 -3.39
C LYS A 163 4.74 -5.92 -4.31
N PRO A 164 3.87 -6.92 -4.52
CA PRO A 164 4.19 -8.07 -5.39
C PRO A 164 4.41 -7.69 -6.85
N TRP A 165 3.78 -6.64 -7.33
CA TRP A 165 3.95 -6.11 -8.68
C TRP A 165 4.37 -4.63 -8.64
N LYS A 166 5.23 -4.25 -9.59
CA LYS A 166 5.63 -2.87 -9.85
C LYS A 166 5.01 -2.39 -11.17
N LEU A 167 4.61 -1.12 -11.19
CA LEU A 167 4.13 -0.47 -12.41
C LEU A 167 5.30 -0.31 -13.39
N THR A 168 5.08 -0.67 -14.66
CA THR A 168 6.11 -0.57 -15.71
C THR A 168 5.68 0.28 -16.89
N ARG A 169 4.37 0.44 -17.11
CA ARG A 169 3.84 1.22 -18.21
C ARG A 169 2.41 1.68 -17.93
N ILE A 170 2.07 2.85 -18.43
CA ILE A 170 0.70 3.33 -18.58
C ILE A 170 0.50 3.61 -20.07
N ASP A 171 -0.61 3.15 -20.65
CA ASP A 171 -0.93 3.42 -22.04
C ASP A 171 -1.73 4.73 -22.20
N GLU A 172 -2.03 5.09 -23.46
CA GLU A 172 -2.77 6.29 -23.82
C GLU A 172 -4.23 6.31 -23.28
N PHE A 173 -4.79 5.15 -22.94
CA PHE A 173 -6.11 5.01 -22.33
C PHE A 173 -6.07 5.04 -20.80
N GLY A 174 -4.88 5.14 -20.21
CA GLY A 174 -4.66 5.10 -18.77
C GLY A 174 -4.59 3.69 -18.18
N ASN A 175 -4.63 2.64 -19.01
CA ASN A 175 -4.46 1.27 -18.54
C ASN A 175 -3.05 1.08 -17.96
N LYS A 176 -2.97 0.40 -16.83
CA LYS A 176 -1.71 0.22 -16.09
C LYS A 176 -1.21 -1.20 -16.23
N PHE A 177 0.06 -1.33 -16.57
CA PHE A 177 0.75 -2.59 -16.77
C PHE A 177 1.78 -2.80 -15.67
N TYR A 178 1.69 -3.95 -15.03
CA TYR A 178 2.56 -4.30 -13.92
C TYR A 178 3.32 -5.57 -14.23
N GLU A 179 4.56 -5.64 -13.75
CA GLU A 179 5.39 -6.83 -13.76
C GLU A 179 5.74 -7.26 -12.34
N ARG A 180 6.02 -8.54 -12.16
CA ARG A 180 6.41 -9.12 -10.89
C ARG A 180 7.63 -8.40 -10.31
N ASN A 181 7.56 -8.05 -9.02
CA ASN A 181 8.69 -7.51 -8.29
C ASN A 181 9.70 -8.64 -8.00
N PRO A 182 10.92 -8.59 -8.56
CA PRO A 182 11.92 -9.65 -8.39
C PRO A 182 12.44 -9.76 -6.95
N TYR A 183 12.22 -8.73 -6.12
CA TYR A 183 12.62 -8.69 -4.72
C TYR A 183 11.44 -8.84 -3.76
N TYR A 184 10.27 -9.29 -4.26
CA TYR A 184 9.14 -9.48 -3.36
C TYR A 184 9.46 -10.55 -2.29
N TRP A 185 9.26 -10.21 -1.04
CA TRP A 185 9.76 -10.94 0.12
C TRP A 185 8.96 -12.20 0.49
N LYS A 186 7.72 -12.34 0.00
CA LYS A 186 6.88 -13.50 0.32
C LYS A 186 7.26 -14.72 -0.51
N VAL A 187 7.28 -15.85 0.18
CA VAL A 187 7.41 -17.18 -0.42
C VAL A 187 6.23 -18.05 0.02
N ASP A 188 5.95 -19.08 -0.73
CA ASP A 188 5.01 -20.15 -0.34
C ASP A 188 5.65 -21.13 0.65
N THR A 189 4.92 -22.20 1.02
CA THR A 189 5.38 -23.24 1.93
C THR A 189 6.52 -24.09 1.36
N GLU A 190 6.72 -24.07 0.04
CA GLU A 190 7.78 -24.81 -0.66
C GLU A 190 9.01 -23.93 -0.94
N GLY A 191 8.95 -22.63 -0.58
CA GLY A 191 10.02 -21.68 -0.78
C GLY A 191 9.99 -20.97 -2.13
N ASN A 192 8.96 -21.16 -2.95
CA ASN A 192 8.83 -20.45 -4.22
C ASN A 192 8.41 -19.00 -3.98
N GLN A 193 9.06 -18.07 -4.68
CA GLN A 193 8.74 -16.64 -4.55
C GLN A 193 7.38 -16.30 -5.15
N LEU A 194 6.57 -15.57 -4.40
CA LEU A 194 5.32 -14.99 -4.87
C LEU A 194 5.55 -13.62 -5.55
N PRO A 195 4.62 -13.14 -6.38
CA PRO A 195 3.44 -13.82 -6.88
C PRO A 195 3.77 -14.84 -7.99
N TYR A 196 2.91 -15.81 -8.23
CA TYR A 196 3.06 -16.76 -9.35
C TYR A 196 2.76 -16.11 -10.71
N ILE A 197 1.90 -15.08 -10.71
CA ILE A 197 1.50 -14.35 -11.91
C ILE A 197 2.58 -13.32 -12.26
N ASP A 198 3.17 -13.41 -13.43
CA ASP A 198 4.27 -12.53 -13.85
C ASP A 198 3.82 -11.12 -14.21
N ARG A 199 2.62 -10.98 -14.78
CA ARG A 199 2.09 -9.70 -15.29
C ARG A 199 0.66 -9.49 -14.88
N GLN A 200 0.32 -8.23 -14.62
CA GLN A 200 -1.03 -7.78 -14.35
C GLN A 200 -1.34 -6.57 -15.23
N VAL A 201 -2.51 -6.57 -15.85
CA VAL A 201 -3.04 -5.40 -16.55
C VAL A 201 -4.26 -4.90 -15.78
N ARG A 202 -4.23 -3.64 -15.38
CA ARG A 202 -5.37 -2.97 -14.75
C ARG A 202 -6.06 -2.09 -15.78
N LEU A 203 -7.22 -2.50 -16.23
CA LEU A 203 -8.04 -1.75 -17.18
C LEU A 203 -8.72 -0.58 -16.48
N ILE A 204 -8.71 0.59 -17.10
CA ILE A 204 -9.49 1.75 -16.68
C ILE A 204 -10.80 1.74 -17.46
N VAL A 205 -11.90 1.61 -16.73
CA VAL A 205 -13.26 1.58 -17.31
C VAL A 205 -14.09 2.60 -16.53
N SER A 206 -14.56 3.63 -17.21
CA SER A 206 -15.31 4.73 -16.60
C SER A 206 -16.75 4.31 -16.22
N GLU A 207 -17.37 3.46 -17.01
CA GLU A 207 -18.78 3.10 -16.83
C GLU A 207 -18.96 1.74 -16.13
N PRO A 208 -19.63 1.69 -14.97
CA PRO A 208 -19.87 0.43 -14.24
C PRO A 208 -20.55 -0.66 -15.05
N GLU A 209 -21.46 -0.29 -15.96
CA GLU A 209 -22.15 -1.24 -16.84
C GLU A 209 -21.19 -1.94 -17.80
N VAL A 210 -20.18 -1.22 -18.31
CA VAL A 210 -19.14 -1.78 -19.16
C VAL A 210 -18.28 -2.79 -18.40
N VAL A 211 -17.99 -2.54 -17.12
CA VAL A 211 -17.28 -3.51 -16.26
C VAL A 211 -18.04 -4.82 -16.20
N LYS A 212 -19.37 -4.77 -15.98
CA LYS A 212 -20.21 -5.99 -15.95
C LYS A 212 -20.19 -6.75 -17.26
N LEU A 213 -20.27 -6.05 -18.38
CA LEU A 213 -20.21 -6.67 -19.72
C LEU A 213 -18.85 -7.33 -19.96
N LYS A 214 -17.76 -6.70 -19.58
CA LYS A 214 -16.40 -7.26 -19.71
C LYS A 214 -16.19 -8.49 -18.84
N VAL A 215 -16.77 -8.53 -17.64
CA VAL A 215 -16.77 -9.75 -16.81
C VAL A 215 -17.56 -10.87 -17.50
N GLN A 216 -18.77 -10.57 -18.00
CA GLN A 216 -19.62 -11.56 -18.66
C GLN A 216 -19.05 -12.10 -19.98
N SER A 217 -18.21 -11.30 -20.67
CA SER A 217 -17.53 -11.74 -21.90
C SER A 217 -16.24 -12.53 -21.63
N GLY A 218 -15.79 -12.63 -20.35
CA GLY A 218 -14.53 -13.28 -20.02
C GLY A 218 -13.28 -12.43 -20.31
N GLU A 219 -13.44 -11.12 -20.53
CA GLU A 219 -12.31 -10.22 -20.76
C GLU A 219 -11.56 -9.82 -19.48
N ILE A 220 -12.12 -10.16 -18.32
CA ILE A 220 -11.56 -9.81 -17.00
C ILE A 220 -11.35 -11.09 -16.20
N ASP A 221 -10.09 -11.41 -15.89
CA ASP A 221 -9.72 -12.58 -15.09
C ASP A 221 -10.03 -12.38 -13.59
N TYR A 222 -9.98 -11.14 -13.11
CA TYR A 222 -10.24 -10.79 -11.72
C TYR A 222 -10.89 -9.41 -11.60
N GLY A 223 -12.08 -9.33 -11.02
CA GLY A 223 -12.80 -8.09 -10.85
C GLY A 223 -13.62 -8.05 -9.55
N PHE A 224 -13.61 -6.92 -8.85
CA PHE A 224 -14.46 -6.68 -7.67
C PHE A 224 -14.98 -5.24 -7.58
N TYR A 225 -14.33 -4.29 -8.26
CA TYR A 225 -14.81 -2.90 -8.30
C TYR A 225 -16.08 -2.79 -9.13
N ASN A 226 -17.03 -1.98 -8.67
CA ASN A 226 -18.33 -1.73 -9.32
C ASN A 226 -19.21 -2.98 -9.51
N LEU A 227 -18.85 -4.10 -8.88
CA LEU A 227 -19.68 -5.30 -8.83
C LEU A 227 -20.39 -5.33 -7.47
N ARG A 228 -21.70 -5.10 -7.50
CA ARG A 228 -22.56 -5.04 -6.31
C ARG A 228 -23.35 -6.34 -6.16
N VAL A 229 -23.89 -6.56 -4.96
CA VAL A 229 -24.73 -7.75 -4.66
C VAL A 229 -25.96 -7.82 -5.59
N GLU A 230 -26.52 -6.68 -5.99
CA GLU A 230 -27.63 -6.61 -6.95
C GLU A 230 -27.27 -7.18 -8.32
N ASN A 231 -25.97 -7.23 -8.66
CA ASN A 231 -25.51 -7.82 -9.92
C ASN A 231 -25.34 -9.34 -9.84
N LEU A 232 -25.49 -9.95 -8.66
CA LEU A 232 -25.24 -11.38 -8.44
C LEU A 232 -26.01 -12.29 -9.41
N PRO A 233 -27.33 -12.10 -9.66
CA PRO A 233 -28.07 -12.98 -10.58
C PRO A 233 -27.51 -12.97 -12.00
N ILE A 234 -27.16 -11.79 -12.52
CA ILE A 234 -26.63 -11.66 -13.88
C ILE A 234 -25.19 -12.18 -13.99
N LEU A 235 -24.37 -11.99 -12.95
CA LEU A 235 -23.02 -12.53 -12.90
C LEU A 235 -23.03 -14.06 -12.81
N LYS A 236 -23.92 -14.63 -11.98
CA LYS A 236 -24.09 -16.08 -11.89
C LYS A 236 -24.57 -16.72 -13.18
N ALA A 237 -25.50 -16.08 -13.88
CA ALA A 237 -26.00 -16.58 -15.18
C ALA A 237 -24.93 -16.53 -16.30
N GLY A 238 -23.90 -15.67 -16.16
CA GLY A 238 -22.82 -15.52 -17.13
C GLY A 238 -21.61 -16.43 -16.90
N GLU A 239 -21.53 -17.17 -15.78
CA GLU A 239 -20.33 -17.92 -15.37
C GLU A 239 -19.85 -18.92 -16.45
N GLU A 240 -20.74 -19.70 -17.00
CA GLU A 240 -20.38 -20.70 -18.02
C GLU A 240 -19.91 -20.06 -19.34
N LYS A 241 -20.60 -19.02 -19.79
CA LYS A 241 -20.26 -18.30 -21.02
C LYS A 241 -18.94 -17.53 -20.93
N GLY A 242 -18.70 -16.90 -19.79
CA GLY A 242 -17.53 -16.04 -19.55
C GLY A 242 -16.35 -16.77 -18.94
N ASP A 243 -16.47 -18.08 -18.68
CA ASP A 243 -15.45 -18.93 -18.04
C ASP A 243 -14.88 -18.30 -16.74
N TYR A 244 -15.78 -17.83 -15.86
CA TYR A 244 -15.41 -17.24 -14.57
C TYR A 244 -16.26 -17.81 -13.44
N LYS A 245 -15.87 -17.54 -12.20
CA LYS A 245 -16.62 -17.91 -10.99
C LYS A 245 -16.91 -16.69 -10.14
N THR A 246 -18.17 -16.48 -9.80
CA THR A 246 -18.57 -15.44 -8.83
C THR A 246 -18.45 -15.97 -7.42
N ILE A 247 -17.54 -15.39 -6.65
CA ILE A 247 -17.29 -15.75 -5.26
C ILE A 247 -17.86 -14.67 -4.35
N LEU A 248 -18.75 -15.05 -3.45
CA LEU A 248 -19.19 -14.18 -2.36
C LEU A 248 -18.18 -14.26 -1.23
N TRP A 249 -17.50 -13.16 -0.98
CA TRP A 249 -16.54 -13.05 0.09
C TRP A 249 -17.18 -12.42 1.32
N PRO A 250 -17.09 -13.04 2.50
CA PRO A 250 -17.57 -12.39 3.72
C PRO A 250 -16.77 -11.11 3.94
N ALA A 251 -17.46 -9.97 4.00
CA ALA A 251 -16.82 -8.71 4.30
C ALA A 251 -16.37 -8.70 5.76
N ALA A 252 -15.09 -8.45 5.99
CA ALA A 252 -14.55 -8.30 7.34
C ALA A 252 -15.04 -7.03 8.04
N GLN A 253 -15.65 -6.14 7.32
CA GLN A 253 -16.34 -4.96 7.84
C GLN A 253 -17.85 -5.21 7.77
N GLY A 254 -18.40 -5.65 8.88
CA GLY A 254 -19.80 -5.38 9.12
C GLY A 254 -19.96 -3.86 9.09
N SER A 255 -20.51 -3.33 7.98
CA SER A 255 -21.16 -2.04 8.06
C SER A 255 -22.27 -2.22 9.09
N MET A 256 -22.07 -1.76 10.32
CA MET A 256 -23.21 -1.47 11.17
C MET A 256 -23.94 -0.33 10.45
N GLN A 257 -24.91 -0.67 9.65
CA GLN A 257 -25.99 0.22 9.36
C GLN A 257 -26.89 0.13 10.59
N GLU A 258 -26.69 1.07 11.51
CA GLU A 258 -27.73 1.42 12.45
C GLU A 258 -28.87 2.03 11.63
N ASN A 259 -30.03 1.38 11.68
CA ASN A 259 -31.31 1.90 11.20
C ASN A 259 -31.78 3.03 12.12
#